data_aac22548a585eea598efbae43b15a2d9
#
_entry.id   aac22548a585eea598efbae43b15a2d9
#
_cell.length_a   1.000
_cell.length_b   1.000
_cell.length_c   1.000
_cell.angle_alpha   90.00
_cell.angle_beta   90.00
_cell.angle_gamma   90.00
#
_symmetry.space_group_name_H-M   'P 1'
#
loop_
_entity.id
_entity.type
_entity.pdbx_description
1 polymer ?
#
loop_
_entity_poly.entity_id
_entity_poly.type
_entity_poly.pdbx_seq_one_letter_code
_entity_poly.pdbx_strand_id
1 'polypeptide(L)'
;MNKLEKPEWEERREYLKETILPAILEIMNDFFGNEKLYLGMNTQKNGEFITAFASVSDKNGKTTDCVSLHMSVYDSVEEIDRSYNKLAEFLKKYSA
;
A
#
# COMPACT_ATOMS: atom_id res chain seq x y z
N MET A 1 3.36 -18.99 -15.69
CA MET A 1 4.04 -18.09 -14.73
C MET A 1 4.94 -18.89 -13.82
N ASN A 2 6.15 -18.47 -13.70
CA ASN A 2 7.11 -19.13 -12.83
C ASN A 2 6.94 -18.67 -11.39
N LYS A 3 6.89 -19.64 -10.48
CA LYS A 3 6.94 -19.30 -9.08
C LYS A 3 8.36 -18.93 -8.71
N LEU A 4 8.50 -18.00 -7.80
CA LEU A 4 9.81 -17.65 -7.28
C LEU A 4 10.37 -18.83 -6.50
N GLU A 5 11.67 -18.98 -6.57
CA GLU A 5 12.35 -19.92 -5.69
C GLU A 5 12.13 -19.51 -4.24
N LYS A 6 12.19 -20.49 -3.33
CA LYS A 6 11.95 -20.24 -1.92
C LYS A 6 12.82 -19.13 -1.34
N PRO A 7 14.14 -19.07 -1.63
CA PRO A 7 14.95 -17.95 -1.13
C PRO A 7 14.48 -16.59 -1.63
N GLU A 8 14.10 -16.50 -2.92
CA GLU A 8 13.59 -15.27 -3.48
C GLU A 8 12.27 -14.88 -2.84
N TRP A 9 11.43 -15.86 -2.57
CA TRP A 9 10.16 -15.65 -1.91
C TRP A 9 10.36 -15.11 -0.49
N GLU A 10 11.30 -15.67 0.25
CA GLU A 10 11.60 -15.23 1.59
C GLU A 10 12.21 -13.84 1.61
N GLU A 11 13.12 -13.54 0.69
CA GLU A 11 13.70 -12.22 0.55
C GLU A 11 12.63 -11.19 0.25
N ARG A 12 11.68 -11.54 -0.60
CA ARG A 12 10.61 -10.63 -0.96
C ARG A 12 9.69 -10.38 0.22
N ARG A 13 9.42 -11.42 1.01
CA ARG A 13 8.62 -11.26 2.21
C ARG A 13 9.30 -10.33 3.21
N GLU A 14 10.61 -10.46 3.36
CA GLU A 14 11.38 -9.56 4.22
C GLU A 14 11.33 -8.13 3.72
N TYR A 15 11.43 -7.94 2.41
CA TYR A 15 11.34 -6.62 1.82
C TYR A 15 9.98 -5.99 2.12
N LEU A 16 8.90 -6.74 1.94
CA LEU A 16 7.57 -6.25 2.26
C LEU A 16 7.45 -5.89 3.74
N LYS A 17 7.94 -6.76 4.60
CA LYS A 17 7.82 -6.59 6.05
C LYS A 17 8.69 -5.45 6.57
N GLU A 18 9.93 -5.36 6.11
CA GLU A 18 10.91 -4.46 6.71
C GLU A 18 11.00 -3.10 6.01
N THR A 19 10.62 -3.03 4.76
CA THR A 19 10.73 -1.81 3.98
C THR A 19 9.37 -1.22 3.62
N ILE A 20 8.51 -2.02 3.02
CA ILE A 20 7.24 -1.52 2.47
C ILE A 20 6.19 -1.29 3.55
N LEU A 21 5.98 -2.27 4.41
CA LEU A 21 4.96 -2.14 5.46
C LEU A 21 5.21 -0.94 6.38
N PRO A 22 6.44 -0.73 6.89
CA PRO A 22 6.70 0.46 7.70
C PRO A 22 6.52 1.75 6.91
N ALA A 23 6.89 1.77 5.63
CA ALA A 23 6.72 2.96 4.79
C ALA A 23 5.25 3.29 4.58
N ILE A 24 4.41 2.29 4.36
CA ILE A 24 2.97 2.49 4.23
C ILE A 24 2.39 3.04 5.53
N LEU A 25 2.77 2.44 6.66
CA LEU A 25 2.27 2.90 7.96
C LEU A 25 2.70 4.33 8.25
N GLU A 26 3.93 4.68 7.90
CA GLU A 26 4.43 6.03 8.09
C GLU A 26 3.66 7.05 7.27
N ILE A 27 3.45 6.76 5.99
CA ILE A 27 2.73 7.69 5.12
C ILE A 27 1.26 7.80 5.52
N MET A 28 0.65 6.70 5.95
CA MET A 28 -0.72 6.74 6.45
C MET A 28 -0.82 7.54 7.74
N ASN A 29 0.19 7.44 8.59
CA ASN A 29 0.23 8.20 9.84
C ASN A 29 0.30 9.70 9.59
N ASP A 30 0.98 10.12 8.54
CA ASP A 30 1.06 11.54 8.17
C ASP A 30 -0.30 12.15 7.82
N PHE A 31 -1.24 11.30 7.43
CA PHE A 31 -2.59 11.75 7.07
C PHE A 31 -3.63 11.35 8.11
N PHE A 32 -3.18 10.84 9.25
CA PHE A 32 -4.07 10.42 10.32
C PHE A 32 -4.87 11.63 10.82
N GLY A 33 -6.17 11.44 10.93
CA GLY A 33 -7.05 12.51 11.38
C GLY A 33 -7.58 13.41 10.26
N ASN A 34 -7.19 13.17 9.01
CA ASN A 34 -7.77 13.89 7.89
C ASN A 34 -9.17 13.35 7.62
N GLU A 35 -10.17 14.15 7.90
CA GLU A 35 -11.58 13.73 7.83
C GLU A 35 -12.05 13.37 6.43
N LYS A 36 -11.36 13.84 5.41
CA LYS A 36 -11.74 13.60 4.02
C LYS A 36 -11.16 12.30 3.46
N LEU A 37 -10.20 11.72 4.17
CA LEU A 37 -9.51 10.54 3.68
C LEU A 37 -9.93 9.30 4.46
N TYR A 38 -10.21 8.24 3.73
CA TYR A 38 -10.37 6.89 4.28
C TYR A 38 -9.15 6.10 3.87
N LEU A 39 -8.44 5.58 4.85
CA LEU A 39 -7.21 4.83 4.63
C LEU A 39 -7.35 3.45 5.23
N GLY A 40 -6.86 2.45 4.53
CA GLY A 40 -6.88 1.11 5.06
C GLY A 40 -5.70 0.29 4.54
N MET A 41 -5.30 -0.66 5.33
CA MET A 41 -4.24 -1.60 4.97
C MET A 41 -4.53 -2.93 5.61
N ASN A 42 -4.22 -4.00 4.89
CA ASN A 42 -4.42 -5.34 5.37
C ASN A 42 -3.27 -6.23 4.91
N THR A 43 -2.84 -7.12 5.78
CA THR A 43 -1.85 -8.13 5.43
C THR A 43 -2.50 -9.50 5.52
N GLN A 44 -2.14 -10.39 4.62
CA GLN A 44 -2.71 -11.73 4.58
C GLN A 44 -1.60 -12.78 4.45
N LYS A 45 -1.90 -13.98 4.88
CA LYS A 45 -1.01 -15.13 4.80
C LYS A 45 0.38 -14.85 5.37
N ASN A 46 0.40 -14.26 6.56
CA ASN A 46 1.64 -14.00 7.29
C ASN A 46 2.65 -13.18 6.48
N GLY A 47 2.14 -12.15 5.80
CA GLY A 47 3.02 -11.23 5.08
C GLY A 47 3.26 -11.58 3.62
N GLU A 48 2.59 -12.61 3.09
CA GLU A 48 2.70 -12.90 1.66
C GLU A 48 1.99 -11.85 0.80
N PHE A 49 0.96 -11.20 1.35
CA PHE A 49 0.17 -10.23 0.63
C PHE A 49 -0.05 -8.99 1.48
N ILE A 50 0.04 -7.85 0.85
CA ILE A 50 -0.32 -6.57 1.45
C ILE A 50 -1.30 -5.88 0.50
N THR A 51 -2.43 -5.45 1.04
CA THR A 51 -3.36 -4.60 0.30
C THR A 51 -3.48 -3.28 1.03
N ALA A 52 -3.57 -2.21 0.27
CA ALA A 52 -3.74 -0.89 0.85
C ALA A 52 -4.68 -0.10 -0.04
N PHE A 53 -5.46 0.77 0.56
CA PHE A 53 -6.36 1.63 -0.19
C PHE A 53 -6.45 2.99 0.46
N ALA A 54 -6.80 3.97 -0.36
CA ALA A 54 -7.13 5.30 0.10
C ALA A 54 -8.28 5.80 -0.75
N SER A 55 -9.21 6.51 -0.14
CA SER A 55 -10.29 7.14 -0.88
C SER A 55 -10.57 8.51 -0.30
N VAL A 56 -11.08 9.39 -1.14
CA VAL A 56 -11.43 10.76 -0.77
C VAL A 56 -12.92 10.94 -0.93
N SER A 57 -13.55 11.54 0.07
CA SER A 57 -14.98 11.83 0.04
C SER A 57 -15.21 13.35 -0.02
N ASP A 58 -16.30 13.73 -0.66
CA ASP A 58 -16.75 15.11 -0.59
C ASP A 58 -17.53 15.36 0.71
N LYS A 59 -18.01 16.56 0.90
CA LYS A 59 -18.74 16.96 2.12
C LYS A 59 -20.04 16.19 2.31
N ASN A 60 -20.55 15.55 1.25
CA ASN A 60 -21.77 14.75 1.31
C ASN A 60 -21.48 13.28 1.55
N GLY A 61 -20.21 12.92 1.75
CA GLY A 61 -19.81 11.53 1.98
C GLY A 61 -19.64 10.70 0.72
N LYS A 62 -19.73 11.34 -0.44
CA LYS A 62 -19.58 10.63 -1.71
C LYS A 62 -18.10 10.52 -2.07
N THR A 63 -17.67 9.31 -2.44
CA THR A 63 -16.29 9.08 -2.88
C THR A 63 -16.05 9.77 -4.22
N THR A 64 -15.03 10.62 -4.26
CA THR A 64 -14.68 11.38 -5.45
C THR A 64 -13.39 10.89 -6.11
N ASP A 65 -12.56 10.17 -5.38
CA ASP A 65 -11.32 9.61 -5.92
C ASP A 65 -10.89 8.46 -5.02
N CYS A 66 -10.18 7.50 -5.58
CA CYS A 66 -9.68 6.39 -4.78
C CYS A 66 -8.48 5.71 -5.45
N VAL A 67 -7.70 5.03 -4.65
CA VAL A 67 -6.62 4.18 -5.11
C VAL A 67 -6.63 2.90 -4.29
N SER A 68 -6.36 1.79 -4.96
CA SER A 68 -6.25 0.50 -4.30
C SER A 68 -5.05 -0.20 -4.89
N LEU A 69 -4.27 -0.85 -4.04
CA LEU A 69 -3.08 -1.55 -4.51
C LEU A 69 -2.91 -2.88 -3.79
N HIS A 70 -2.27 -3.79 -4.49
CA HIS A 70 -1.97 -5.12 -3.99
C HIS A 70 -0.50 -5.39 -4.23
N MET A 71 0.15 -5.93 -3.22
CA MET A 71 1.55 -6.33 -3.32
C MET A 71 1.69 -7.75 -2.78
N SER A 72 2.56 -8.53 -3.40
CA SER A 72 2.78 -9.89 -2.94
C SER A 72 4.24 -10.28 -3.09
N VAL A 73 4.60 -11.39 -2.45
CA VAL A 73 5.94 -11.96 -2.56
C VAL A 73 6.24 -12.45 -3.99
N TYR A 74 5.21 -12.57 -4.83
CA TYR A 74 5.36 -13.01 -6.20
C TYR A 74 5.57 -11.85 -7.19
N ASP A 75 5.44 -10.63 -6.72
CA ASP A 75 5.71 -9.46 -7.52
C ASP A 75 7.20 -9.13 -7.50
N SER A 76 7.68 -8.47 -8.53
CA SER A 76 9.05 -7.97 -8.53
C SER A 76 9.17 -6.78 -7.57
N VAL A 77 10.38 -6.48 -7.15
CA VAL A 77 10.64 -5.29 -6.33
C VAL A 77 10.15 -4.04 -7.05
N GLU A 78 10.36 -3.99 -8.36
CA GLU A 78 9.93 -2.85 -9.18
C GLU A 78 8.42 -2.68 -9.17
N GLU A 79 7.69 -3.78 -9.24
CA GLU A 79 6.23 -3.74 -9.18
C GLU A 79 5.74 -3.31 -7.79
N ILE A 80 6.39 -3.81 -6.75
CA ILE A 80 6.06 -3.44 -5.38
C ILE A 80 6.31 -1.96 -5.16
N ASP A 81 7.45 -1.47 -5.60
CA ASP A 81 7.80 -0.05 -5.47
C ASP A 81 6.83 0.84 -6.25
N ARG A 82 6.43 0.39 -7.42
CA ARG A 82 5.46 1.13 -8.23
C ARG A 82 4.11 1.23 -7.53
N SER A 83 3.68 0.14 -6.91
CA SER A 83 2.43 0.15 -6.14
C SER A 83 2.51 1.09 -4.96
N TYR A 84 3.61 1.05 -4.22
CA TYR A 84 3.81 1.97 -3.11
C TYR A 84 3.80 3.43 -3.58
N ASN A 85 4.49 3.70 -4.67
CA ASN A 85 4.55 5.06 -5.22
C ASN A 85 3.18 5.57 -5.66
N LYS A 86 2.33 4.69 -6.16
CA LYS A 86 0.96 5.06 -6.50
C LYS A 86 0.20 5.57 -5.29
N LEU A 87 0.33 4.87 -4.17
CA LEU A 87 -0.32 5.31 -2.93
C LEU A 87 0.26 6.64 -2.46
N ALA A 88 1.59 6.75 -2.47
CA ALA A 88 2.27 7.95 -2.02
C ALA A 88 1.86 9.17 -2.85
N GLU A 89 1.81 9.03 -4.17
CA GLU A 89 1.42 10.11 -5.06
C GLU A 89 -0.04 10.50 -4.88
N PHE A 90 -0.91 9.50 -4.68
CA PHE A 90 -2.32 9.77 -4.42
C PHE A 90 -2.48 10.62 -3.15
N LEU A 91 -1.83 10.21 -2.07
CA LEU A 91 -1.95 10.92 -0.81
C LEU A 91 -1.34 12.33 -0.90
N LYS A 92 -0.27 12.48 -1.66
CA LYS A 92 0.36 13.78 -1.87
C LYS A 92 -0.58 14.80 -2.52
N LYS A 93 -1.46 14.33 -3.41
CA LYS A 93 -2.45 15.23 -4.06
C LYS A 93 -3.40 15.87 -3.06
N TYR A 94 -3.60 15.20 -1.93
CA TYR A 94 -4.59 15.63 -0.94
C TYR A 94 -3.96 16.14 0.34
N SER A 95 -2.64 16.31 0.35
CA SER A 95 -1.98 16.95 1.47
C SER A 95 -2.28 18.44 1.43
N ALA A 96 -2.52 18.99 2.58
CA ALA A 96 -2.86 20.41 2.69
C ALA A 96 -1.64 21.30 2.42
#